data_d60ce6416eaecf4c7ea0ea64cce3d675
#
_entry.id   d60ce6416eaecf4c7ea0ea64cce3d675
#
_cell.length_a   1.000
_cell.length_b   1.000
_cell.length_c   1.000
_cell.angle_alpha   90.00
_cell.angle_beta   90.00
_cell.angle_gamma   90.00
#
_symmetry.space_group_name_H-M   'P 1'
#
loop_
_entity.id
_entity.type
_entity.pdbx_description
1 polymer ?
#
loop_
_entity_poly.entity_id
_entity_poly.type
_entity_poly.pdbx_seq_one_letter_code
_entity_poly.pdbx_strand_id
1 'polypeptide(L)'
;CIHQEMNLIPDMSIAENVFINNQPNKMGIIDFDEQHERCRKLLQEVGLNVNPEEMVRNLGVGQQQMVEIAKALARDVKLLLLDEPTAALTEAEVDILLDLVDKLRSDGVTCIYISHRLDEIMRLCDDITILRDGQTIETRPKSKMSKDDMISLMVGREMTNLFPRVPHTRGEVGFEIRNYTVPHPD
;
A
#
# COMPACT_ATOMS: atom_id res chain seq x y z
N CYS A 1 3.92 -12.86 -0.50
CA CYS A 1 4.45 -11.63 -1.06
C CYS A 1 3.36 -10.95 -1.87
N ILE A 2 3.15 -9.68 -1.64
CA ILE A 2 2.28 -8.80 -2.42
C ILE A 2 3.22 -7.90 -3.20
N HIS A 3 3.21 -8.04 -4.52
CA HIS A 3 4.10 -7.31 -5.41
C HIS A 3 3.40 -6.05 -5.94
N GLN A 4 4.18 -5.11 -6.44
CA GLN A 4 3.70 -3.93 -7.16
C GLN A 4 2.92 -4.31 -8.43
N GLU A 5 3.26 -5.43 -9.09
CA GLU A 5 2.47 -6.03 -10.18
C GLU A 5 1.49 -7.04 -9.62
N MET A 6 0.20 -6.86 -9.93
CA MET A 6 -0.86 -7.74 -9.45
C MET A 6 -0.79 -9.11 -10.11
N ASN A 7 -0.79 -10.17 -9.28
CA ASN A 7 -0.80 -11.57 -9.73
C ASN A 7 -2.21 -12.16 -9.71
N LEU A 8 -3.19 -11.38 -10.18
CA LEU A 8 -4.57 -11.83 -10.35
C LEU A 8 -4.84 -12.23 -11.79
N ILE A 9 -5.70 -13.22 -11.97
CA ILE A 9 -6.16 -13.67 -13.28
C ILE A 9 -7.47 -12.94 -13.58
N PRO A 10 -7.50 -12.01 -14.57
CA PRO A 10 -8.67 -11.13 -14.79
C PRO A 10 -9.95 -11.88 -15.13
N ASP A 11 -9.84 -13.00 -15.85
CA ASP A 11 -10.94 -13.82 -16.33
C ASP A 11 -11.41 -14.91 -15.35
N MET A 12 -10.93 -14.85 -14.11
CA MET A 12 -11.38 -15.68 -13.00
C MET A 12 -12.15 -14.85 -11.99
N SER A 13 -13.05 -15.49 -11.24
CA SER A 13 -13.74 -14.85 -10.12
C SER A 13 -12.77 -14.49 -8.98
N ILE A 14 -13.22 -13.63 -8.08
CA ILE A 14 -12.46 -13.29 -6.87
C ILE A 14 -12.18 -14.55 -6.06
N ALA A 15 -13.19 -15.40 -5.82
CA ALA A 15 -13.04 -16.62 -5.04
C ALA A 15 -12.03 -17.58 -5.66
N GLU A 16 -12.05 -17.76 -6.97
CA GLU A 16 -11.07 -18.59 -7.68
C GLU A 16 -9.65 -18.02 -7.57
N ASN A 17 -9.48 -16.71 -7.69
CA ASN A 17 -8.18 -16.05 -7.52
C ASN A 17 -7.64 -16.20 -6.10
N VAL A 18 -8.48 -15.97 -5.08
CA VAL A 18 -8.10 -16.05 -3.66
C VAL A 18 -7.65 -17.46 -3.29
N PHE A 19 -8.35 -18.48 -3.77
CA PHE A 19 -8.09 -19.88 -3.42
C PHE A 19 -7.32 -20.67 -4.48
N ILE A 20 -6.73 -20.00 -5.45
CA ILE A 20 -5.92 -20.67 -6.48
C ILE A 20 -4.84 -21.54 -5.80
N ASN A 21 -4.79 -22.82 -6.18
CA ASN A 21 -3.93 -23.86 -5.58
C ASN A 21 -4.21 -24.19 -4.09
N ASN A 22 -5.31 -23.69 -3.52
CA ASN A 22 -5.71 -23.98 -2.13
C ASN A 22 -7.25 -24.06 -2.00
N GLN A 23 -7.90 -24.65 -3.01
CA GLN A 23 -9.37 -24.73 -3.00
C GLN A 23 -9.86 -25.69 -1.91
N PRO A 24 -10.87 -25.31 -1.12
CA PRO A 24 -11.57 -26.22 -0.25
C PRO A 24 -12.13 -27.41 -1.06
N ASN A 25 -11.90 -28.61 -0.60
CA ASN A 25 -12.38 -29.80 -1.32
C ASN A 25 -12.90 -30.85 -0.34
N LYS A 26 -13.88 -31.63 -0.82
CA LYS A 26 -14.39 -32.83 -0.16
C LYS A 26 -14.21 -34.01 -1.10
N MET A 27 -13.46 -35.01 -0.68
CA MET A 27 -13.20 -36.23 -1.46
C MET A 27 -12.62 -35.96 -2.87
N GLY A 28 -11.81 -34.89 -3.03
CA GLY A 28 -11.19 -34.50 -4.31
C GLY A 28 -12.08 -33.65 -5.22
N ILE A 29 -13.30 -33.29 -4.79
CA ILE A 29 -14.22 -32.39 -5.49
C ILE A 29 -14.20 -31.04 -4.80
N ILE A 30 -14.06 -29.96 -5.56
CA ILE A 30 -14.06 -28.58 -5.01
C ILE A 30 -15.41 -28.29 -4.36
N ASP A 31 -15.38 -27.80 -3.13
CA ASP A 31 -16.55 -27.31 -2.41
C ASP A 31 -16.70 -25.80 -2.66
N PHE A 32 -17.47 -25.45 -3.68
CA PHE A 32 -17.69 -24.06 -4.08
C PHE A 32 -18.43 -23.25 -3.01
N ASP A 33 -19.37 -23.86 -2.29
CA ASP A 33 -20.11 -23.17 -1.22
C ASP A 33 -19.18 -22.76 -0.09
N GLU A 34 -18.32 -23.67 0.35
CA GLU A 34 -17.31 -23.39 1.36
C GLU A 34 -16.29 -22.37 0.86
N GLN A 35 -15.88 -22.45 -0.41
CA GLN A 35 -14.96 -21.49 -1.03
C GLN A 35 -15.54 -20.09 -1.02
N HIS A 36 -16.80 -19.92 -1.43
CA HIS A 36 -17.46 -18.62 -1.45
C HIS A 36 -17.69 -18.06 -0.04
N GLU A 37 -18.03 -18.90 0.93
CA GLU A 37 -18.21 -18.46 2.31
C GLU A 37 -16.90 -17.98 2.93
N ARG A 38 -15.81 -18.73 2.75
CA ARG A 38 -14.47 -18.35 3.21
C ARG A 38 -13.99 -17.08 2.51
N CYS A 39 -14.21 -16.97 1.19
CA CYS A 39 -13.88 -15.79 0.42
C CYS A 39 -14.59 -14.55 0.97
N ARG A 40 -15.89 -14.64 1.25
CA ARG A 40 -16.68 -13.53 1.78
C ARG A 40 -16.14 -13.04 3.12
N LYS A 41 -15.71 -13.94 4.01
CA LYS A 41 -15.09 -13.57 5.29
C LYS A 41 -13.78 -12.81 5.08
N LEU A 42 -12.91 -13.29 4.18
CA LEU A 42 -11.65 -12.63 3.86
C LEU A 42 -11.87 -11.25 3.23
N LEU A 43 -12.84 -11.12 2.32
CA LEU A 43 -13.20 -9.84 1.72
C LEU A 43 -13.70 -8.83 2.77
N GLN A 44 -14.48 -9.29 3.74
CA GLN A 44 -14.91 -8.45 4.87
C GLN A 44 -13.73 -8.00 5.73
N GLU A 45 -12.74 -8.88 5.97
CA GLU A 45 -11.53 -8.53 6.74
C GLU A 45 -10.70 -7.44 6.06
N VAL A 46 -10.62 -7.46 4.73
CA VAL A 46 -9.94 -6.41 3.95
C VAL A 46 -10.85 -5.20 3.61
N GLY A 47 -12.05 -5.14 4.19
CA GLY A 47 -12.98 -4.02 3.99
C GLY A 47 -13.61 -3.95 2.60
N LEU A 48 -13.57 -5.04 1.82
CA LEU A 48 -14.10 -5.09 0.47
C LEU A 48 -15.49 -5.77 0.43
N ASN A 49 -16.51 -5.00 0.06
CA ASN A 49 -17.89 -5.49 -0.03
C ASN A 49 -18.28 -5.77 -1.49
N VAL A 50 -17.83 -6.90 -2.02
CA VAL A 50 -18.13 -7.37 -3.38
C VAL A 50 -18.54 -8.84 -3.36
N ASN A 51 -19.21 -9.30 -4.44
CA ASN A 51 -19.58 -10.70 -4.57
C ASN A 51 -18.32 -11.55 -4.86
N PRO A 52 -18.05 -12.65 -4.14
CA PRO A 52 -16.96 -13.59 -4.44
C PRO A 52 -16.97 -14.14 -5.88
N GLU A 53 -18.13 -14.20 -6.53
CA GLU A 53 -18.28 -14.66 -7.92
C GLU A 53 -17.98 -13.58 -8.96
N GLU A 54 -17.77 -12.31 -8.53
CA GLU A 54 -17.43 -11.21 -9.44
C GLU A 54 -16.09 -11.47 -10.13
N MET A 55 -16.00 -11.17 -11.41
CA MET A 55 -14.76 -11.30 -12.18
C MET A 55 -13.78 -10.21 -11.81
N VAL A 56 -12.52 -10.56 -11.63
CA VAL A 56 -11.46 -9.61 -11.22
C VAL A 56 -11.32 -8.45 -12.22
N ARG A 57 -11.51 -8.69 -13.53
CA ARG A 57 -11.46 -7.64 -14.56
C ARG A 57 -12.49 -6.51 -14.39
N ASN A 58 -13.57 -6.76 -13.64
CA ASN A 58 -14.63 -5.77 -13.41
C ASN A 58 -14.32 -4.87 -12.20
N LEU A 59 -13.25 -5.17 -11.44
CA LEU A 59 -12.85 -4.44 -10.26
C LEU A 59 -11.96 -3.24 -10.63
N GLY A 60 -12.11 -2.16 -9.88
CA GLY A 60 -11.14 -1.07 -9.89
C GLY A 60 -9.78 -1.50 -9.32
N VAL A 61 -8.71 -0.76 -9.65
CA VAL A 61 -7.33 -1.10 -9.28
C VAL A 61 -7.16 -1.25 -7.76
N GLY A 62 -7.74 -0.35 -6.96
CA GLY A 62 -7.71 -0.44 -5.50
C GLY A 62 -8.40 -1.71 -4.97
N GLN A 63 -9.55 -2.07 -5.56
CA GLN A 63 -10.26 -3.30 -5.19
C GLN A 63 -9.46 -4.56 -5.55
N GLN A 64 -8.78 -4.57 -6.71
CA GLN A 64 -7.88 -5.65 -7.09
C GLN A 64 -6.73 -5.79 -6.09
N GLN A 65 -6.17 -4.67 -5.62
CA GLN A 65 -5.14 -4.68 -4.57
C GLN A 65 -5.65 -5.35 -3.28
N MET A 66 -6.88 -5.02 -2.87
CA MET A 66 -7.49 -5.65 -1.69
C MET A 66 -7.75 -7.16 -1.89
N VAL A 67 -8.08 -7.59 -3.11
CA VAL A 67 -8.20 -9.02 -3.45
C VAL A 67 -6.83 -9.74 -3.36
N GLU A 68 -5.73 -9.10 -3.80
CA GLU A 68 -4.38 -9.66 -3.61
C GLU A 68 -4.03 -9.86 -2.13
N ILE A 69 -4.42 -8.91 -1.29
CA ILE A 69 -4.23 -9.02 0.16
C ILE A 69 -5.07 -10.16 0.72
N ALA A 70 -6.35 -10.25 0.35
CA ALA A 70 -7.23 -11.34 0.75
C ALA A 70 -6.68 -12.71 0.32
N LYS A 71 -6.12 -12.80 -0.89
CA LYS A 71 -5.42 -14.00 -1.42
C LYS A 71 -4.20 -14.38 -0.59
N ALA A 72 -3.43 -13.40 -0.11
CA ALA A 72 -2.31 -13.68 0.79
C ALA A 72 -2.80 -14.19 2.14
N LEU A 73 -3.88 -13.61 2.69
CA LEU A 73 -4.48 -14.01 3.97
C LEU A 73 -5.19 -15.37 3.94
N ALA A 74 -5.64 -15.81 2.76
CA ALA A 74 -6.23 -17.15 2.59
C ALA A 74 -5.26 -18.30 2.93
N ARG A 75 -3.99 -17.97 3.12
CA ARG A 75 -2.92 -18.89 3.52
C ARG A 75 -2.48 -18.58 4.95
N ASP A 76 -2.08 -19.60 5.68
CA ASP A 76 -1.47 -19.42 7.01
C ASP A 76 -0.05 -18.88 6.84
N VAL A 77 0.06 -17.55 6.71
CA VAL A 77 1.34 -16.86 6.45
C VAL A 77 2.00 -16.45 7.77
N LYS A 78 3.27 -16.77 7.92
CA LYS A 78 4.12 -16.32 9.05
C LYS A 78 4.91 -15.07 8.73
N LEU A 79 5.14 -14.82 7.45
CA LEU A 79 5.85 -13.66 6.93
C LEU A 79 5.06 -13.07 5.76
N LEU A 80 4.71 -11.81 5.88
CA LEU A 80 4.03 -11.03 4.84
C LEU A 80 4.97 -9.93 4.34
N LEU A 81 5.22 -9.90 3.03
CA LEU A 81 5.98 -8.84 2.38
C LEU A 81 5.01 -8.00 1.55
N LEU A 82 4.99 -6.70 1.80
CA LEU A 82 4.13 -5.69 1.18
C LEU A 82 5.03 -4.68 0.47
N ASP A 83 4.97 -4.64 -0.85
CA ASP A 83 5.76 -3.73 -1.68
C ASP A 83 4.85 -2.65 -2.28
N GLU A 84 4.99 -1.40 -1.77
CA GLU A 84 4.17 -0.24 -2.13
C GLU A 84 2.64 -0.54 -2.16
N PRO A 85 2.07 -1.17 -1.12
CA PRO A 85 0.70 -1.71 -1.20
C PRO A 85 -0.39 -0.63 -1.25
N THR A 86 -0.04 0.63 -1.01
CA THR A 86 -0.97 1.77 -0.94
C THR A 86 -0.97 2.63 -2.19
N ALA A 87 -0.14 2.32 -3.20
CA ALA A 87 0.06 3.18 -4.37
C ALA A 87 -1.23 3.43 -5.18
N ALA A 88 -2.16 2.48 -5.19
CA ALA A 88 -3.41 2.55 -5.95
C ALA A 88 -4.66 2.73 -5.06
N LEU A 89 -4.49 2.90 -3.76
CA LEU A 89 -5.58 2.98 -2.78
C LEU A 89 -5.99 4.42 -2.51
N THR A 90 -7.27 4.62 -2.22
CA THR A 90 -7.79 5.85 -1.62
C THR A 90 -7.35 5.96 -0.15
N GLU A 91 -7.39 7.15 0.43
CA GLU A 91 -7.02 7.34 1.85
C GLU A 91 -7.81 6.45 2.81
N ALA A 92 -9.11 6.27 2.56
CA ALA A 92 -9.96 5.39 3.36
C ALA A 92 -9.54 3.91 3.25
N GLU A 93 -9.16 3.45 2.07
CA GLU A 93 -8.65 2.08 1.85
C GLU A 93 -7.26 1.90 2.46
N VAL A 94 -6.42 2.94 2.43
CA VAL A 94 -5.12 2.95 3.13
C VAL A 94 -5.32 2.72 4.62
N ASP A 95 -6.22 3.44 5.27
CA ASP A 95 -6.49 3.26 6.70
C ASP A 95 -6.93 1.84 7.03
N ILE A 96 -7.82 1.25 6.23
CA ILE A 96 -8.26 -0.14 6.40
C ILE A 96 -7.07 -1.10 6.28
N LEU A 97 -6.20 -0.89 5.29
CA LEU A 97 -5.02 -1.73 5.10
C LEU A 97 -4.05 -1.61 6.29
N LEU A 98 -3.79 -0.39 6.76
CA LEU A 98 -2.88 -0.17 7.88
C LEU A 98 -3.40 -0.81 9.18
N ASP A 99 -4.71 -0.72 9.45
CA ASP A 99 -5.35 -1.40 10.58
C ASP A 99 -5.25 -2.92 10.46
N LEU A 100 -5.42 -3.46 9.25
CA LEU A 100 -5.28 -4.89 8.98
C LEU A 100 -3.84 -5.37 9.23
N VAL A 101 -2.83 -4.64 8.74
CA VAL A 101 -1.41 -4.98 8.95
C VAL A 101 -1.07 -4.94 10.44
N ASP A 102 -1.59 -3.94 11.17
CA ASP A 102 -1.37 -3.82 12.62
C ASP A 102 -2.02 -4.99 13.39
N LYS A 103 -3.21 -5.42 12.98
CA LYS A 103 -3.86 -6.62 13.50
C LYS A 103 -3.03 -7.88 13.25
N LEU A 104 -2.56 -8.09 12.01
CA LEU A 104 -1.73 -9.24 11.65
C LEU A 104 -0.43 -9.29 12.46
N ARG A 105 0.21 -8.14 12.67
CA ARG A 105 1.38 -8.02 13.52
C ARG A 105 1.05 -8.42 14.97
N SER A 106 -0.08 -7.99 15.50
CA SER A 106 -0.55 -8.34 16.84
C SER A 106 -0.83 -9.84 16.99
N ASP A 107 -1.26 -10.47 15.89
CA ASP A 107 -1.51 -11.94 15.81
C ASP A 107 -0.20 -12.73 15.58
N GLY A 108 0.97 -12.06 15.56
CA GLY A 108 2.29 -12.68 15.49
C GLY A 108 2.81 -12.92 14.07
N VAL A 109 2.19 -12.32 13.05
CA VAL A 109 2.71 -12.35 11.68
C VAL A 109 3.84 -11.32 11.55
N THR A 110 5.00 -11.75 11.05
CA THR A 110 6.09 -10.83 10.71
C THR A 110 5.76 -10.13 9.40
N CYS A 111 5.82 -8.79 9.40
CA CYS A 111 5.55 -8.00 8.21
C CYS A 111 6.79 -7.24 7.76
N ILE A 112 7.12 -7.29 6.47
CA ILE A 112 8.08 -6.40 5.81
C ILE A 112 7.26 -5.45 4.95
N TYR A 113 7.31 -4.15 5.29
CA TYR A 113 6.52 -3.12 4.65
C TYR A 113 7.44 -2.15 3.90
N ILE A 114 7.33 -2.10 2.58
CA ILE A 114 8.11 -1.21 1.72
C ILE A 114 7.19 -0.08 1.26
N SER A 115 7.57 1.15 1.56
CA SER A 115 6.84 2.35 1.15
C SER A 115 7.76 3.57 1.15
N HIS A 116 7.43 4.55 0.31
CA HIS A 116 8.03 5.89 0.38
C HIS A 116 7.15 6.88 1.16
N ARG A 117 5.98 6.45 1.66
CA ARG A 117 5.06 7.26 2.47
C ARG A 117 5.44 7.18 3.94
N LEU A 118 6.16 8.20 4.41
CA LEU A 118 6.75 8.20 5.75
C LEU A 118 5.72 8.10 6.88
N ASP A 119 4.48 8.58 6.66
CA ASP A 119 3.39 8.49 7.63
C ASP A 119 2.98 7.04 7.91
N GLU A 120 2.91 6.22 6.87
CA GLU A 120 2.61 4.79 6.99
C GLU A 120 3.71 4.06 7.76
N ILE A 121 4.97 4.33 7.42
CA ILE A 121 6.14 3.75 8.10
C ILE A 121 6.13 4.12 9.59
N MET A 122 5.90 5.39 9.90
CA MET A 122 5.83 5.86 11.29
C MET A 122 4.63 5.28 12.06
N ARG A 123 3.56 4.90 11.39
CA ARG A 123 2.42 4.24 12.02
C ARG A 123 2.72 2.76 12.32
N LEU A 124 3.20 1.99 11.35
CA LEU A 124 3.25 0.53 11.39
C LEU A 124 4.54 -0.07 11.93
N CYS A 125 5.71 0.50 11.54
CA CYS A 125 6.97 -0.21 11.71
C CYS A 125 7.51 -0.15 13.14
N ASP A 126 8.20 -1.20 13.57
CA ASP A 126 8.99 -1.23 14.81
C ASP A 126 10.43 -0.80 14.53
N ASP A 127 11.02 -1.35 13.46
CA ASP A 127 12.35 -1.01 12.96
C ASP A 127 12.24 -0.47 11.53
N ILE A 128 13.08 0.51 11.20
CA ILE A 128 13.10 1.17 9.91
C ILE A 128 14.48 0.99 9.29
N THR A 129 14.51 0.47 8.06
CA THR A 129 15.74 0.33 7.26
C THR A 129 15.64 1.25 6.05
N ILE A 130 16.64 2.12 5.89
CA ILE A 130 16.74 2.99 4.72
C ILE A 130 17.60 2.33 3.66
N LEU A 131 17.02 2.21 2.46
CA LEU A 131 17.68 1.73 1.25
C LEU A 131 17.89 2.90 0.29
N ARG A 132 19.08 2.98 -0.29
CA ARG A 132 19.42 3.96 -1.34
C ARG A 132 20.47 3.35 -2.28
N ASP A 133 20.24 3.53 -3.59
CA ASP A 133 21.15 3.03 -4.63
C ASP A 133 21.49 1.54 -4.49
N GLY A 134 20.52 0.73 -4.07
CA GLY A 134 20.69 -0.71 -3.86
C GLY A 134 21.49 -1.10 -2.61
N GLN A 135 21.78 -0.14 -1.72
CA GLN A 135 22.52 -0.37 -0.49
C GLN A 135 21.69 -0.03 0.75
N THR A 136 21.88 -0.83 1.81
CA THR A 136 21.38 -0.49 3.13
C THR A 136 22.21 0.64 3.72
N ILE A 137 21.59 1.80 3.92
CA ILE A 137 22.25 2.97 4.50
C ILE A 137 22.27 2.88 6.01
N GLU A 138 21.12 2.60 6.60
CA GLU A 138 20.98 2.49 8.05
C GLU A 138 19.74 1.70 8.45
N THR A 139 19.78 1.05 9.62
CA THR A 139 18.63 0.44 10.28
C THR A 139 18.56 0.94 11.72
N ARG A 140 17.41 1.47 12.12
CA ARG A 140 17.15 1.94 13.50
C ARG A 140 15.74 1.58 13.96
N PRO A 141 15.52 1.40 15.28
CA PRO A 141 14.18 1.40 15.84
C PRO A 141 13.44 2.71 15.52
N LYS A 142 12.13 2.61 15.23
CA LYS A 142 11.25 3.78 14.95
C LYS A 142 11.40 4.89 16.01
N SER A 143 11.52 4.50 17.28
CA SER A 143 11.69 5.47 18.40
C SER A 143 12.93 6.35 18.32
N LYS A 144 13.90 6.00 17.46
CA LYS A 144 15.18 6.70 17.27
C LYS A 144 15.33 7.28 15.86
N MET A 145 14.25 7.32 15.07
CA MET A 145 14.28 7.82 13.70
C MET A 145 13.11 8.78 13.48
N SER A 146 13.41 10.02 13.18
CA SER A 146 12.44 11.03 12.79
C SER A 146 12.17 10.99 11.28
N LYS A 147 11.07 11.65 10.83
CA LYS A 147 10.82 11.83 9.38
C LYS A 147 11.96 12.59 8.69
N ASP A 148 12.53 13.59 9.35
CA ASP A 148 13.63 14.38 8.80
C ASP A 148 14.90 13.54 8.66
N ASP A 149 15.18 12.65 9.62
CA ASP A 149 16.28 11.68 9.51
C ASP A 149 16.09 10.76 8.30
N MET A 150 14.87 10.21 8.13
CA MET A 150 14.55 9.35 6.98
C MET A 150 14.79 10.08 5.67
N ILE A 151 14.25 11.29 5.52
CA ILE A 151 14.43 12.11 4.31
C ILE A 151 15.92 12.37 4.04
N SER A 152 16.67 12.78 5.06
CA SER A 152 18.11 13.06 4.94
C SER A 152 18.88 11.83 4.48
N LEU A 153 18.61 10.66 5.07
CA LEU A 153 19.26 9.39 4.73
C LEU A 153 18.88 8.92 3.31
N MET A 154 17.62 9.08 2.91
CA MET A 154 17.13 8.72 1.56
C MET A 154 17.75 9.61 0.48
N VAL A 155 17.82 10.93 0.72
CA VAL A 155 18.34 11.91 -0.27
C VAL A 155 19.88 11.95 -0.25
N GLY A 156 20.49 11.62 0.87
CA GLY A 156 21.95 11.62 1.04
C GLY A 156 22.58 13.00 1.17
N ARG A 157 21.76 14.01 1.48
CA ARG A 157 22.21 15.38 1.77
C ARG A 157 21.50 15.86 3.04
N GLU A 158 22.22 16.55 3.90
CA GLU A 158 21.57 17.31 4.97
C GLU A 158 20.67 18.36 4.32
N MET A 159 19.36 18.25 4.56
CA MET A 159 18.38 19.21 4.08
C MET A 159 18.40 20.46 4.98
N THR A 160 19.52 21.18 4.98
CA THR A 160 19.66 22.43 5.74
C THR A 160 18.79 23.55 5.20
N ASN A 161 18.30 23.44 3.93
CA ASN A 161 17.35 24.39 3.34
C ASN A 161 16.54 23.74 2.23
N LEU A 162 15.29 23.39 2.50
CA LEU A 162 14.32 22.88 1.49
C LEU A 162 14.10 23.92 0.35
N PHE A 163 14.24 25.20 0.66
CA PHE A 163 14.13 26.32 -0.29
C PHE A 163 15.22 27.33 0.02
N PRO A 164 16.46 27.19 -0.50
CA PRO A 164 17.50 28.18 -0.32
C PRO A 164 17.02 29.51 -0.93
N ARG A 165 16.73 30.47 -0.07
CA ARG A 165 16.50 31.84 -0.54
C ARG A 165 17.82 32.41 -0.97
N VAL A 166 18.09 32.33 -2.27
CA VAL A 166 19.22 33.05 -2.85
C VAL A 166 18.87 34.56 -2.81
N PRO A 167 19.65 35.40 -2.12
CA PRO A 167 19.45 36.83 -2.16
C PRO A 167 19.49 37.27 -3.62
N HIS A 168 18.42 37.87 -4.10
CA HIS A 168 18.37 38.44 -5.46
C HIS A 168 17.96 39.90 -5.35
N THR A 169 18.58 40.76 -6.13
CA THR A 169 18.13 42.11 -6.36
C THR A 169 17.03 42.10 -7.43
N ARG A 170 15.91 42.77 -7.18
CA ARG A 170 14.87 42.92 -8.19
C ARG A 170 15.48 43.68 -9.40
N GLY A 171 15.42 43.04 -10.56
CA GLY A 171 15.73 43.67 -11.84
C GLY A 171 14.58 44.52 -12.35
N GLU A 172 14.68 44.95 -13.60
CA GLU A 172 13.59 45.64 -14.29
C GLU A 172 12.41 44.71 -14.52
N VAL A 173 11.19 45.28 -14.56
CA VAL A 173 9.95 44.49 -14.80
C VAL A 173 10.00 43.95 -16.23
N GLY A 174 10.26 42.65 -16.38
CA GLY A 174 10.28 41.96 -17.66
C GLY A 174 8.89 41.50 -18.16
N PHE A 175 7.92 41.38 -17.25
CA PHE A 175 6.55 40.99 -17.58
C PHE A 175 5.58 41.49 -16.51
N GLU A 176 4.47 42.09 -16.94
CA GLU A 176 3.44 42.63 -16.07
C GLU A 176 2.05 42.19 -16.55
N ILE A 177 1.23 41.66 -15.67
CA ILE A 177 -0.20 41.38 -15.93
C ILE A 177 -1.02 42.41 -15.20
N ARG A 178 -1.84 43.17 -15.92
CA ARG A 178 -2.77 44.14 -15.34
C ARG A 178 -4.21 43.69 -15.61
N ASN A 179 -5.10 43.85 -14.62
CA ASN A 179 -6.54 43.61 -14.74
C ASN A 179 -6.88 42.17 -15.21
N TYR A 180 -6.14 41.15 -14.71
CA TYR A 180 -6.44 39.76 -15.00
C TYR A 180 -7.58 39.29 -14.10
N THR A 181 -8.69 38.86 -14.72
CA THR A 181 -9.84 38.27 -13.99
C THR A 181 -9.91 36.79 -14.33
N VAL A 182 -9.87 35.95 -13.31
CA VAL A 182 -10.15 34.53 -13.44
C VAL A 182 -11.65 34.31 -13.18
N PRO A 183 -12.45 33.83 -14.15
CA PRO A 183 -13.83 33.47 -13.88
C PRO A 183 -13.82 32.30 -12.87
N HIS A 184 -14.60 32.43 -11.80
CA HIS A 184 -14.80 31.35 -10.86
C HIS A 184 -15.64 30.27 -11.57
N PRO A 185 -15.25 29.01 -11.58
CA PRO A 185 -16.14 27.93 -12.02
C PRO A 185 -17.25 27.84 -10.96
N ASP A 186 -18.50 28.01 -11.40
CA ASP A 186 -19.72 27.74 -10.62
C ASP A 186 -19.87 26.24 -10.33
#